data_67ccbb5b2c31c9a47c969f048009a009
#
_entry.id   67ccbb5b2c31c9a47c969f048009a009
#
_cell.length_a   1.000
_cell.length_b   1.000
_cell.length_c   1.000
_cell.angle_alpha   90.00
_cell.angle_beta   90.00
_cell.angle_gamma   90.00
#
_symmetry.space_group_name_H-M   'P 1'
#
loop_
_entity.id
_entity.type
_entity.pdbx_description
1 polymer ?
#
loop_
_entity_poly.entity_id
_entity_poly.type
_entity_poly.pdbx_seq_one_letter_code
_entity_poly.pdbx_strand_id
1 'polypeptide(L)'
;VMMPVMDGWSVCKAIRTEAQTPIIMLTAKGETDDKVSGLKAGADDYVTKPFDTKILQLTIRNLIESRQQLSLRLATLEDISTDIPDSASELDLKLMTEMKEIIEQNIANCDFTIDTLAYELRVSRTTLYNKIKGLTGSNPSDFIRTCRINRAKTLLRERRYTIAEVADHVGFADQKHFREVFKKIVGTTPSEYAKSAGES
;
A
#
# COMPACT_ATOMS: atom_id res chain seq x y z
N VAL A 1 2.37 27.84 -13.68
CA VAL A 1 3.51 27.96 -12.73
C VAL A 1 4.79 28.07 -13.55
N MET A 2 5.28 29.29 -13.75
CA MET A 2 6.55 29.50 -14.47
C MET A 2 7.70 29.35 -13.49
N MET A 3 8.60 28.42 -13.78
CA MET A 3 9.87 28.21 -13.10
C MET A 3 10.99 28.30 -14.14
N PRO A 4 12.25 28.71 -13.78
CA PRO A 4 13.26 29.07 -14.77
C PRO A 4 13.70 28.00 -15.77
N VAL A 5 13.53 26.71 -15.44
CA VAL A 5 14.05 25.60 -16.27
C VAL A 5 12.94 24.64 -16.69
N MET A 6 11.93 24.42 -15.83
CA MET A 6 10.85 23.46 -16.06
C MET A 6 9.57 23.99 -15.40
N ASP A 7 8.42 23.90 -16.08
CA ASP A 7 7.15 24.27 -15.47
C ASP A 7 6.66 23.24 -14.45
N GLY A 8 5.73 23.63 -13.55
CA GLY A 8 5.24 22.77 -12.49
C GLY A 8 4.52 21.51 -12.98
N TRP A 9 3.94 21.53 -14.18
CA TRP A 9 3.28 20.37 -14.78
C TRP A 9 4.30 19.32 -15.23
N SER A 10 5.37 19.78 -15.86
CA SER A 10 6.49 18.94 -16.29
C SER A 10 7.22 18.32 -15.10
N VAL A 11 7.40 19.08 -14.01
CA VAL A 11 7.94 18.56 -12.75
C VAL A 11 7.03 17.48 -12.16
N CYS A 12 5.71 17.72 -12.11
CA CYS A 12 4.76 16.76 -11.60
C CYS A 12 4.81 15.44 -12.40
N LYS A 13 4.81 15.52 -13.73
CA LYS A 13 4.95 14.36 -14.61
C LYS A 13 6.27 13.62 -14.38
N ALA A 14 7.38 14.32 -14.27
CA ALA A 14 8.70 13.73 -14.01
C ALA A 14 8.71 12.99 -12.66
N ILE A 15 8.17 13.57 -11.59
CA ILE A 15 8.08 12.92 -10.30
C ILE A 15 7.20 11.66 -10.40
N ARG A 16 6.10 11.70 -11.17
CA ARG A 16 5.20 10.56 -11.34
C ARG A 16 5.81 9.38 -12.08
N THR A 17 6.80 9.61 -12.92
CA THR A 17 7.54 8.50 -13.56
C THR A 17 8.45 7.75 -12.58
N GLU A 18 8.90 8.42 -11.52
CA GLU A 18 9.89 7.88 -10.58
C GLU A 18 9.31 7.57 -9.19
N ALA A 19 8.26 8.29 -8.76
CA ALA A 19 7.73 8.18 -7.41
C ALA A 19 6.22 8.40 -7.33
N GLN A 20 5.59 7.72 -6.37
CA GLN A 20 4.18 7.89 -5.98
C GLN A 20 4.02 8.82 -4.76
N THR A 21 4.98 9.72 -4.53
CA THR A 21 4.90 10.71 -3.45
C THR A 21 3.69 11.62 -3.65
N PRO A 22 2.89 11.94 -2.59
CA PRO A 22 1.81 12.91 -2.70
C PRO A 22 2.30 14.26 -3.22
N ILE A 23 1.64 14.76 -4.24
CA ILE A 23 1.99 16.05 -4.86
C ILE A 23 0.80 16.98 -4.73
N ILE A 24 1.00 18.10 -4.05
CA ILE A 24 0.05 19.22 -4.01
C ILE A 24 0.60 20.35 -4.87
N MET A 25 -0.17 20.77 -5.86
CA MET A 25 0.23 21.90 -6.69
C MET A 25 -0.29 23.21 -6.11
N LEU A 26 0.63 24.19 -5.95
CA LEU A 26 0.26 25.55 -5.52
C LEU A 26 0.12 26.44 -6.76
N THR A 27 -1.10 26.87 -7.09
CA THR A 27 -1.38 27.64 -8.30
C THR A 27 -1.79 29.09 -7.98
N ALA A 28 -1.62 30.03 -8.92
CA ALA A 28 -2.23 31.34 -8.84
C ALA A 28 -3.74 31.22 -9.20
N LYS A 29 -4.55 32.14 -8.65
CA LYS A 29 -5.99 32.16 -8.86
C LYS A 29 -6.30 32.53 -10.33
N GLY A 30 -6.88 31.62 -11.08
CA GLY A 30 -7.41 31.85 -12.43
C GLY A 30 -7.35 30.59 -13.29
N GLU A 31 -8.41 30.22 -13.86
CA GLU A 31 -8.69 29.22 -14.87
C GLU A 31 -8.95 27.80 -14.38
N THR A 32 -10.20 27.40 -14.60
CA THR A 32 -10.68 26.00 -14.43
C THR A 32 -9.85 25.03 -15.27
N ASP A 33 -9.28 25.49 -16.37
CA ASP A 33 -8.45 24.67 -17.26
C ASP A 33 -7.09 24.29 -16.63
N ASP A 34 -6.52 25.15 -15.80
CA ASP A 34 -5.28 24.82 -15.04
C ASP A 34 -5.51 23.72 -14.01
N LYS A 35 -6.70 23.66 -13.42
CA LYS A 35 -7.08 22.62 -12.45
C LYS A 35 -7.22 21.26 -13.11
N VAL A 36 -7.90 21.21 -14.26
CA VAL A 36 -8.07 19.96 -15.04
C VAL A 36 -6.72 19.48 -15.58
N SER A 37 -5.85 20.41 -16.00
CA SER A 37 -4.51 20.08 -16.49
C SER A 37 -3.62 19.52 -15.39
N GLY A 38 -3.78 19.98 -14.14
CA GLY A 38 -3.02 19.51 -12.97
C GLY A 38 -3.37 18.10 -12.56
N LEU A 39 -4.64 17.79 -12.49
CA LEU A 39 -5.10 16.43 -12.21
C LEU A 39 -4.67 15.46 -13.31
N LYS A 40 -4.73 15.88 -14.59
CA LYS A 40 -4.20 15.10 -15.73
C LYS A 40 -2.68 14.92 -15.69
N ALA A 41 -1.91 15.82 -15.05
CA ALA A 41 -0.48 15.68 -14.87
C ALA A 41 -0.10 14.74 -13.70
N GLY A 42 -1.08 14.26 -12.94
CA GLY A 42 -0.87 13.30 -11.84
C GLY A 42 -0.66 13.94 -10.47
N ALA A 43 -1.05 15.21 -10.25
CA ALA A 43 -1.12 15.78 -8.91
C ALA A 43 -2.26 15.15 -8.11
N ASP A 44 -2.06 14.96 -6.80
CA ASP A 44 -3.08 14.42 -5.90
C ASP A 44 -4.07 15.52 -5.46
N ASP A 45 -3.60 16.76 -5.37
CA ASP A 45 -4.44 17.91 -5.04
C ASP A 45 -3.80 19.22 -5.51
N TYR A 46 -4.56 20.30 -5.46
CA TYR A 46 -4.08 21.65 -5.76
C TYR A 46 -4.65 22.67 -4.78
N VAL A 47 -3.87 23.70 -4.47
CA VAL A 47 -4.25 24.81 -3.61
C VAL A 47 -4.01 26.12 -4.32
N THR A 48 -5.04 26.96 -4.41
CA THR A 48 -4.94 28.26 -5.07
C THR A 48 -4.37 29.34 -4.16
N LYS A 49 -3.48 30.17 -4.67
CA LYS A 49 -2.94 31.34 -3.95
C LYS A 49 -3.92 32.52 -4.06
N PRO A 50 -4.09 33.36 -3.02
CA PRO A 50 -3.54 33.18 -1.66
C PRO A 50 -4.26 32.04 -0.92
N PHE A 51 -3.52 31.24 -0.16
CA PHE A 51 -4.07 30.11 0.61
C PHE A 51 -3.92 30.34 2.11
N ASP A 52 -4.88 29.80 2.85
CA ASP A 52 -4.80 29.69 4.31
C ASP A 52 -3.87 28.51 4.66
N THR A 53 -2.86 28.79 5.51
CA THR A 53 -1.92 27.76 5.97
C THR A 53 -2.62 26.63 6.73
N LYS A 54 -3.73 26.90 7.41
CA LYS A 54 -4.54 25.87 8.08
C LYS A 54 -5.19 24.92 7.07
N ILE A 55 -5.72 25.46 5.98
CA ILE A 55 -6.30 24.63 4.90
C ILE A 55 -5.21 23.77 4.27
N LEU A 56 -4.04 24.32 3.95
CA LEU A 56 -2.93 23.54 3.41
C LEU A 56 -2.48 22.44 4.36
N GLN A 57 -2.36 22.72 5.67
CA GLN A 57 -2.02 21.71 6.69
C GLN A 57 -3.07 20.60 6.77
N LEU A 58 -4.37 20.95 6.70
CA LEU A 58 -5.45 19.97 6.69
C LEU A 58 -5.40 19.09 5.44
N THR A 59 -5.18 19.68 4.27
CA THR A 59 -5.05 18.95 3.00
C THR A 59 -3.88 17.97 3.06
N ILE A 60 -2.70 18.42 3.52
CA ILE A 60 -1.52 17.55 3.70
C ILE A 60 -1.84 16.39 4.65
N ARG A 61 -2.43 16.70 5.81
CA ARG A 61 -2.78 15.67 6.80
C ARG A 61 -3.77 14.67 6.25
N ASN A 62 -4.83 15.12 5.58
CA ASN A 62 -5.84 14.25 4.99
C ASN A 62 -5.25 13.33 3.93
N LEU A 63 -4.35 13.81 3.07
CA LEU A 63 -3.65 12.98 2.09
C LEU A 63 -2.77 11.91 2.75
N ILE A 64 -2.05 12.26 3.83
CA ILE A 64 -1.22 11.32 4.57
C ILE A 64 -2.09 10.30 5.32
N GLU A 65 -3.13 10.74 6.03
CA GLU A 65 -4.04 9.88 6.77
C GLU A 65 -4.81 8.93 5.86
N SER A 66 -5.32 9.41 4.71
CA SER A 66 -5.99 8.58 3.72
C SER A 66 -5.08 7.46 3.19
N ARG A 67 -3.81 7.76 2.92
CA ARG A 67 -2.82 6.74 2.51
C ARG A 67 -2.47 5.77 3.63
N GLN A 68 -2.34 6.25 4.86
CA GLN A 68 -2.10 5.39 6.02
C GLN A 68 -3.30 4.47 6.30
N GLN A 69 -4.51 4.99 6.21
CA GLN A 69 -5.74 4.18 6.35
C GLN A 69 -5.86 3.15 5.23
N LEU A 70 -5.56 3.53 3.98
CA LEU A 70 -5.53 2.58 2.87
C LEU A 70 -4.49 1.48 3.12
N SER A 71 -3.29 1.85 3.58
CA SER A 71 -2.24 0.88 3.94
C SER A 71 -2.69 -0.06 5.06
N LEU A 72 -3.32 0.45 6.12
CA LEU A 72 -3.86 -0.35 7.22
C LEU A 72 -5.00 -1.28 6.77
N ARG A 73 -5.92 -0.78 5.95
CA ARG A 73 -7.04 -1.57 5.40
C ARG A 73 -6.56 -2.65 4.44
N LEU A 74 -5.55 -2.36 3.62
CA LEU A 74 -4.92 -3.36 2.74
C LEU A 74 -4.12 -4.41 3.53
N ALA A 75 -3.62 -4.06 4.73
CA ALA A 75 -2.96 -4.99 5.62
C ALA A 75 -3.93 -5.88 6.42
N THR A 76 -5.16 -5.40 6.69
CA THR A 76 -6.22 -6.16 7.39
C THR A 76 -7.23 -6.73 6.39
N LEU A 77 -6.88 -7.82 5.73
CA LEU A 77 -7.57 -8.44 4.60
C LEU A 77 -8.98 -9.02 4.86
N GLU A 78 -9.58 -8.77 6.00
CA GLU A 78 -10.84 -9.45 6.38
C GLU A 78 -12.14 -8.77 5.90
N ASP A 79 -12.10 -7.50 5.40
CA ASP A 79 -13.33 -6.85 4.92
C ASP A 79 -13.08 -5.93 3.71
N ILE A 80 -13.06 -6.49 2.51
CA ILE A 80 -13.14 -5.69 1.28
C ILE A 80 -14.55 -5.82 0.71
N SER A 81 -15.52 -5.22 1.34
CA SER A 81 -16.83 -5.10 0.70
C SER A 81 -17.42 -3.70 0.65
N THR A 82 -16.95 -2.69 1.38
CA THR A 82 -17.78 -1.48 1.42
C THR A 82 -17.12 -0.10 1.43
N ASP A 83 -15.79 0.08 1.64
CA ASP A 83 -15.27 1.46 1.73
C ASP A 83 -13.91 1.63 1.01
N ILE A 84 -13.97 1.76 -0.29
CA ILE A 84 -12.85 2.15 -1.13
C ILE A 84 -12.80 3.68 -1.17
N PRO A 85 -11.65 4.34 -0.88
CA PRO A 85 -11.56 5.79 -1.02
C PRO A 85 -11.80 6.20 -2.47
N ASP A 86 -12.64 7.21 -2.70
CA ASP A 86 -12.96 7.83 -4.01
C ASP A 86 -11.73 8.27 -4.83
N SER A 87 -10.51 8.23 -4.26
CA SER A 87 -9.28 8.69 -4.89
C SER A 87 -8.39 7.60 -5.49
N ALA A 88 -8.67 6.31 -5.25
CA ALA A 88 -7.95 5.24 -5.93
C ALA A 88 -8.58 5.03 -7.31
N SER A 89 -7.77 5.03 -8.38
CA SER A 89 -8.30 4.75 -9.69
C SER A 89 -8.82 3.32 -9.75
N GLU A 90 -9.87 3.06 -10.50
CA GLU A 90 -10.42 1.70 -10.73
C GLU A 90 -9.33 0.72 -11.17
N LEU A 91 -8.34 1.22 -11.90
CA LEU A 91 -7.18 0.46 -12.36
C LEU A 91 -6.24 0.05 -11.20
N ASP A 92 -6.06 0.92 -10.21
CA ASP A 92 -5.24 0.64 -9.03
C ASP A 92 -5.89 -0.41 -8.13
N LEU A 93 -7.20 -0.37 -8.03
CA LEU A 93 -7.99 -1.36 -7.29
C LEU A 93 -7.91 -2.74 -7.95
N LYS A 94 -8.09 -2.78 -9.26
CA LYS A 94 -7.95 -4.02 -10.03
C LYS A 94 -6.56 -4.62 -9.87
N LEU A 95 -5.51 -3.80 -9.99
CA LEU A 95 -4.13 -4.24 -9.79
C LEU A 95 -3.91 -4.78 -8.37
N MET A 96 -4.45 -4.12 -7.34
CA MET A 96 -4.34 -4.57 -5.95
C MET A 96 -5.05 -5.90 -5.72
N THR A 97 -6.21 -6.10 -6.33
CA THR A 97 -6.95 -7.37 -6.26
C THR A 97 -6.15 -8.49 -6.92
N GLU A 98 -5.66 -8.27 -8.14
CA GLU A 98 -4.83 -9.24 -8.86
C GLU A 98 -3.54 -9.58 -8.09
N MET A 99 -2.87 -8.57 -7.51
CA MET A 99 -1.69 -8.80 -6.65
C MET A 99 -2.00 -9.71 -5.46
N LYS A 100 -3.13 -9.47 -4.78
CA LYS A 100 -3.55 -10.28 -3.63
C LYS A 100 -3.86 -11.72 -4.03
N GLU A 101 -4.59 -11.93 -5.10
CA GLU A 101 -4.92 -13.26 -5.61
C GLU A 101 -3.66 -14.05 -5.93
N ILE A 102 -2.69 -13.44 -6.62
CA ILE A 102 -1.41 -14.08 -6.93
C ILE A 102 -0.61 -14.40 -5.66
N ILE A 103 -0.55 -13.47 -4.69
CA ILE A 103 0.13 -13.72 -3.42
C ILE A 103 -0.54 -14.85 -2.64
N GLU A 104 -1.87 -14.90 -2.56
CA GLU A 104 -2.61 -15.97 -1.88
C GLU A 104 -2.38 -17.33 -2.54
N GLN A 105 -2.37 -17.40 -3.86
CA GLN A 105 -2.07 -18.64 -4.59
C GLN A 105 -0.64 -19.14 -4.33
N ASN A 106 0.28 -18.24 -4.00
CA ASN A 106 1.68 -18.53 -3.76
C ASN A 106 2.09 -18.37 -2.29
N ILE A 107 1.13 -18.30 -1.36
CA ILE A 107 1.39 -17.93 0.04
C ILE A 107 2.35 -18.88 0.73
N ALA A 108 2.26 -20.17 0.46
CA ALA A 108 3.11 -21.22 1.03
C ALA A 108 4.49 -21.33 0.35
N ASN A 109 4.66 -20.72 -0.82
CA ASN A 109 5.92 -20.80 -1.56
C ASN A 109 6.96 -19.85 -0.95
N CYS A 110 7.95 -20.38 -0.24
CA CYS A 110 9.03 -19.59 0.39
C CYS A 110 9.90 -18.84 -0.64
N ASP A 111 9.98 -19.33 -1.88
CA ASP A 111 10.77 -18.72 -2.97
C ASP A 111 10.00 -17.66 -3.77
N PHE A 112 8.73 -17.43 -3.42
CA PHE A 112 7.93 -16.40 -4.07
C PHE A 112 8.44 -15.00 -3.71
N THR A 113 8.89 -14.27 -4.73
CA THR A 113 9.53 -12.97 -4.63
C THR A 113 8.74 -11.88 -5.34
N ILE A 114 9.18 -10.63 -5.15
CA ILE A 114 8.63 -9.48 -5.89
C ILE A 114 8.88 -9.60 -7.41
N ASP A 115 9.95 -10.26 -7.81
CA ASP A 115 10.26 -10.48 -9.24
C ASP A 115 9.27 -11.47 -9.86
N THR A 116 8.91 -12.52 -9.12
CA THR A 116 7.87 -13.48 -9.53
C THR A 116 6.51 -12.79 -9.63
N LEU A 117 6.15 -11.97 -8.64
CA LEU A 117 4.90 -11.21 -8.65
C LEU A 117 4.85 -10.22 -9.83
N ALA A 118 5.94 -9.52 -10.14
CA ALA A 118 6.02 -8.61 -11.27
C ALA A 118 5.86 -9.34 -12.62
N TYR A 119 6.46 -10.53 -12.72
CA TYR A 119 6.34 -11.38 -13.90
C TYR A 119 4.89 -11.84 -14.11
N GLU A 120 4.24 -12.36 -13.09
CA GLU A 120 2.83 -12.79 -13.12
C GLU A 120 1.88 -11.65 -13.53
N LEU A 121 2.10 -10.46 -13.00
CA LEU A 121 1.33 -9.25 -13.33
C LEU A 121 1.69 -8.62 -14.67
N ARG A 122 2.72 -9.14 -15.35
CA ARG A 122 3.24 -8.60 -16.62
C ARG A 122 3.64 -7.12 -16.56
N VAL A 123 4.17 -6.70 -15.42
CA VAL A 123 4.68 -5.34 -15.20
C VAL A 123 6.17 -5.37 -14.88
N SER A 124 6.85 -4.23 -15.08
CA SER A 124 8.25 -4.14 -14.66
C SER A 124 8.36 -4.15 -13.13
N ARG A 125 9.48 -4.67 -12.59
CA ARG A 125 9.79 -4.61 -11.15
C ARG A 125 9.69 -3.18 -10.59
N THR A 126 10.19 -2.20 -11.33
CA THR A 126 10.15 -0.78 -10.93
C THR A 126 8.72 -0.26 -10.88
N THR A 127 7.89 -0.59 -11.88
CA THR A 127 6.47 -0.22 -11.89
C THR A 127 5.76 -0.80 -10.69
N LEU A 128 5.94 -2.09 -10.41
CA LEU A 128 5.33 -2.77 -9.28
C LEU A 128 5.78 -2.17 -7.94
N TYR A 129 7.10 -1.91 -7.80
CA TYR A 129 7.66 -1.27 -6.62
C TYR A 129 6.98 0.08 -6.34
N ASN A 130 6.92 0.95 -7.34
CA ASN A 130 6.33 2.27 -7.22
C ASN A 130 4.82 2.20 -6.89
N LYS A 131 4.09 1.28 -7.52
CA LYS A 131 2.67 1.06 -7.27
C LYS A 131 2.40 0.58 -5.85
N ILE A 132 3.10 -0.46 -5.38
CA ILE A 132 2.93 -0.97 -4.01
C ILE A 132 3.29 0.13 -3.00
N LYS A 133 4.44 0.79 -3.18
CA LYS A 133 4.87 1.86 -2.28
C LYS A 133 3.90 3.04 -2.26
N GLY A 134 3.38 3.42 -3.42
CA GLY A 134 2.39 4.50 -3.54
C GLY A 134 1.05 4.17 -2.90
N LEU A 135 0.56 2.94 -3.08
CA LEU A 135 -0.75 2.51 -2.59
C LEU A 135 -0.73 2.09 -1.12
N THR A 136 0.36 1.48 -0.65
CA THR A 136 0.43 0.90 0.71
C THR A 136 1.39 1.63 1.65
N GLY A 137 2.22 2.51 1.14
CA GLY A 137 3.31 3.15 1.89
C GLY A 137 4.47 2.20 2.26
N SER A 138 4.32 0.90 1.99
CA SER A 138 5.28 -0.15 2.35
C SER A 138 6.16 -0.52 1.17
N ASN A 139 7.34 -1.09 1.44
CA ASN A 139 8.08 -1.71 0.36
C ASN A 139 7.44 -3.06 -0.04
N PRO A 140 7.63 -3.53 -1.28
CA PRO A 140 6.97 -4.73 -1.78
C PRO A 140 7.27 -6.02 -0.98
N SER A 141 8.49 -6.16 -0.46
CA SER A 141 8.85 -7.33 0.34
C SER A 141 8.12 -7.34 1.68
N ASP A 142 7.95 -6.17 2.30
CA ASP A 142 7.17 -6.04 3.54
C ASP A 142 5.68 -6.23 3.27
N PHE A 143 5.19 -5.83 2.09
CA PHE A 143 3.81 -6.08 1.68
C PHE A 143 3.52 -7.60 1.59
N ILE A 144 4.36 -8.37 0.90
CA ILE A 144 4.21 -9.84 0.84
C ILE A 144 4.30 -10.46 2.25
N ARG A 145 5.24 -10.01 3.09
CA ARG A 145 5.34 -10.48 4.49
C ARG A 145 4.08 -10.20 5.28
N THR A 146 3.49 -9.01 5.12
CA THR A 146 2.24 -8.64 5.79
C THR A 146 1.08 -9.54 5.35
N CYS A 147 0.95 -9.85 4.06
CA CYS A 147 -0.03 -10.82 3.56
C CYS A 147 0.16 -12.19 4.22
N ARG A 148 1.39 -12.71 4.27
CA ARG A 148 1.71 -13.97 4.93
C ARG A 148 1.35 -13.98 6.42
N ILE A 149 1.66 -12.89 7.15
CA ILE A 149 1.31 -12.77 8.58
C ILE A 149 -0.19 -12.67 8.79
N ASN A 150 -0.93 -11.99 7.93
CA ASN A 150 -2.38 -11.94 8.02
C ASN A 150 -3.00 -13.34 7.79
N ARG A 151 -2.51 -14.09 6.82
CA ARG A 151 -2.92 -15.49 6.64
C ARG A 151 -2.57 -16.35 7.85
N ALA A 152 -1.39 -16.15 8.44
CA ALA A 152 -1.00 -16.85 9.67
C ALA A 152 -1.95 -16.53 10.83
N LYS A 153 -2.43 -15.30 10.99
CA LYS A 153 -3.43 -14.93 12.01
C LYS A 153 -4.70 -15.76 11.87
N THR A 154 -5.20 -15.92 10.64
CA THR A 154 -6.38 -16.76 10.37
C THR A 154 -6.13 -18.21 10.77
N LEU A 155 -5.02 -18.82 10.32
CA LEU A 155 -4.69 -20.21 10.66
C LEU A 155 -4.50 -20.42 12.17
N LEU A 156 -3.91 -19.45 12.88
CA LEU A 156 -3.74 -19.51 14.33
C LEU A 156 -5.09 -19.43 15.08
N ARG A 157 -6.06 -18.69 14.58
CA ARG A 157 -7.43 -18.63 15.14
C ARG A 157 -8.17 -19.96 14.97
N GLU A 158 -7.95 -20.65 13.87
CA GLU A 158 -8.56 -21.97 13.60
C GLU A 158 -8.04 -23.07 14.55
N ARG A 159 -6.88 -22.90 15.18
CA ARG A 159 -6.25 -23.83 16.13
C ARG A 159 -6.06 -25.26 15.60
N ARG A 160 -6.04 -25.43 14.30
CA ARG A 160 -5.87 -26.74 13.63
C ARG A 160 -4.42 -27.12 13.43
N TYR A 161 -3.53 -26.13 13.47
CA TYR A 161 -2.13 -26.24 13.12
C TYR A 161 -1.25 -25.82 14.28
N THR A 162 -0.11 -26.47 14.42
CA THR A 162 0.97 -26.00 15.28
C THR A 162 1.59 -24.71 14.71
N ILE A 163 2.32 -23.98 15.54
CA ILE A 163 3.00 -22.76 15.08
C ILE A 163 4.04 -23.05 13.98
N ALA A 164 4.64 -24.23 14.02
CA ALA A 164 5.57 -24.69 12.99
C ALA A 164 4.86 -24.90 11.65
N GLU A 165 3.77 -25.66 11.67
CA GLU A 165 2.96 -25.89 10.47
C GLU A 165 2.38 -24.60 9.91
N VAL A 166 1.93 -23.66 10.77
CA VAL A 166 1.49 -22.32 10.31
C VAL A 166 2.61 -21.60 9.59
N ALA A 167 3.85 -21.59 10.12
CA ALA A 167 4.99 -20.96 9.45
C ALA A 167 5.23 -21.55 8.05
N ASP A 168 5.18 -22.88 7.93
CA ASP A 168 5.34 -23.58 6.65
C ASP A 168 4.19 -23.24 5.68
N HIS A 169 2.94 -23.26 6.15
CA HIS A 169 1.74 -22.94 5.36
C HIS A 169 1.72 -21.50 4.84
N VAL A 170 2.45 -20.58 5.48
CA VAL A 170 2.54 -19.19 5.03
C VAL A 170 3.90 -18.84 4.43
N GLY A 171 4.68 -19.85 4.04
CA GLY A 171 5.89 -19.69 3.24
C GLY A 171 7.09 -19.11 4.00
N PHE A 172 7.22 -19.38 5.30
CA PHE A 172 8.44 -19.09 6.06
C PHE A 172 9.28 -20.37 6.21
N ALA A 173 10.43 -20.42 5.55
CA ALA A 173 11.36 -21.54 5.65
C ALA A 173 12.02 -21.67 7.05
N ASP A 174 12.05 -20.58 7.83
CA ASP A 174 12.63 -20.55 9.18
C ASP A 174 11.57 -20.08 10.19
N GLN A 175 11.28 -20.96 11.15
CA GLN A 175 10.33 -20.69 12.24
C GLN A 175 10.77 -19.56 13.17
N LYS A 176 12.07 -19.37 13.39
CA LYS A 176 12.58 -18.29 14.22
C LYS A 176 12.30 -16.96 13.53
N HIS A 177 12.61 -16.87 12.24
CA HIS A 177 12.31 -15.70 11.42
C HIS A 177 10.80 -15.42 11.37
N PHE A 178 9.95 -16.43 11.22
CA PHE A 178 8.50 -16.27 11.30
C PHE A 178 8.07 -15.62 12.62
N ARG A 179 8.53 -16.12 13.77
CA ARG A 179 8.17 -15.58 15.10
C ARG A 179 8.60 -14.11 15.25
N GLU A 180 9.79 -13.77 14.79
CA GLU A 180 10.32 -12.40 14.83
C GLU A 180 9.47 -11.44 13.97
N VAL A 181 9.17 -11.83 12.73
CA VAL A 181 8.34 -11.05 11.82
C VAL A 181 6.91 -10.92 12.34
N PHE A 182 6.32 -12.01 12.83
CA PHE A 182 4.98 -11.99 13.41
C PHE A 182 4.91 -11.03 14.60
N LYS A 183 5.83 -11.14 15.56
CA LYS A 183 5.88 -10.24 16.72
C LYS A 183 6.09 -8.79 16.30
N LYS A 184 6.93 -8.54 15.30
CA LYS A 184 7.16 -7.17 14.78
C LYS A 184 5.90 -6.55 14.18
N ILE A 185 5.09 -7.33 13.44
CA ILE A 185 3.90 -6.83 12.74
C ILE A 185 2.67 -6.80 13.66
N VAL A 186 2.48 -7.84 14.48
CA VAL A 186 1.26 -8.03 15.31
C VAL A 186 1.43 -7.47 16.71
N GLY A 187 2.67 -7.28 17.19
CA GLY A 187 2.98 -6.80 18.55
C GLY A 187 3.08 -7.90 19.59
N THR A 188 2.55 -9.12 19.32
CA THR A 188 2.58 -10.29 20.23
C THR A 188 3.19 -11.49 19.53
N THR A 189 3.58 -12.51 20.30
CA THR A 189 4.08 -13.75 19.72
C THR A 189 2.93 -14.57 19.09
N PRO A 190 3.22 -15.46 18.11
CA PRO A 190 2.21 -16.36 17.55
C PRO A 190 1.49 -17.19 18.60
N SER A 191 2.21 -17.64 19.65
CA SER A 191 1.66 -18.43 20.75
C SER A 191 0.71 -17.64 21.63
N GLU A 192 1.04 -16.40 21.96
CA GLU A 192 0.18 -15.49 22.72
C GLU A 192 -1.07 -15.13 21.90
N TYR A 193 -0.89 -14.84 20.61
CA TYR A 193 -1.99 -14.53 19.70
C TYR A 193 -2.99 -15.70 19.58
N ALA A 194 -2.48 -16.92 19.42
CA ALA A 194 -3.35 -18.12 19.35
C ALA A 194 -4.12 -18.37 20.66
N LYS A 195 -3.56 -18.02 21.82
CA LYS A 195 -4.25 -18.13 23.13
C LYS A 195 -5.34 -17.07 23.26
N SER A 196 -5.04 -15.80 22.99
CA SER A 196 -6.00 -14.69 23.13
C SER A 196 -7.18 -14.80 22.15
N ALA A 197 -6.98 -15.33 20.95
CA ALA A 197 -8.03 -15.53 19.97
C ALA A 197 -9.05 -16.62 20.33
N GLY A 198 -8.87 -17.35 21.42
CA GLY A 198 -9.79 -18.38 21.88
C GLY A 198 -10.57 -18.04 23.15
N GLU A 199 -10.37 -16.84 23.66
CA GLU A 199 -11.08 -16.33 24.84
C GLU A 199 -12.18 -15.32 24.47
N SER A 200 -12.44 -15.13 23.17
CA SER A 200 -13.52 -14.32 22.60
C SER A 200 -14.50 -15.22 21.89
#